data_3b31f64547061496789e995f95fb5655
#
_entry.id   3b31f64547061496789e995f95fb5655
#
_cell.length_a   1.000
_cell.length_b   1.000
_cell.length_c   1.000
_cell.angle_alpha   90.00
_cell.angle_beta   90.00
_cell.angle_gamma   90.00
#
_symmetry.space_group_name_H-M   'P 1'
#
loop_
_entity.id
_entity.type
_entity.pdbx_description
1 polymer ?
#
loop_
_entity_poly.entity_id
_entity_poly.type
_entity_poly.pdbx_seq_one_letter_code
_entity_poly.pdbx_strand_id
1 'polypeptide(L)'
;AMVKRTVQMMNNLFNAYGSKLKFDGKELFAYWNPEDLDGVSEEELRALKVGYRAKMIKRVSEAFAKHEIDEWKLRKMNTEDTRKELMKLYGVGPATAQIILSGYLRRYDIFDLKGRLWEQKILSRIMFGKKLVSADEITEEFNKRYGRWRGLAFHYIFTDTFWRHREKRIPWLDKEIRMQVFKDSTLTNVIRK
;
A
#
# COMPACT_ATOMS: atom_id res chain seq x y z
N ALA A 1 11.17 -0.49 1.05
CA ALA A 1 11.93 -1.45 1.89
C ALA A 1 11.80 -2.85 1.33
N MET A 2 12.79 -3.70 1.50
CA MET A 2 12.65 -5.13 1.17
C MET A 2 11.56 -5.75 2.07
N VAL A 3 10.75 -6.64 1.53
CA VAL A 3 9.61 -7.27 2.25
C VAL A 3 10.04 -7.85 3.59
N LYS A 4 11.16 -8.59 3.63
CA LYS A 4 11.73 -9.16 4.87
C LYS A 4 11.92 -8.10 5.97
N ARG A 5 12.44 -6.91 5.62
CA ARG A 5 12.63 -5.82 6.56
C ARG A 5 11.31 -5.22 7.04
N THR A 6 10.32 -5.14 6.15
CA THR A 6 8.98 -4.66 6.52
C THR A 6 8.32 -5.61 7.50
N VAL A 7 8.37 -6.91 7.25
CA VAL A 7 7.86 -7.95 8.17
C VAL A 7 8.55 -7.85 9.53
N GLN A 8 9.89 -7.71 9.56
CA GLN A 8 10.63 -7.56 10.82
C GLN A 8 10.21 -6.31 11.59
N MET A 9 10.05 -5.17 10.92
CA MET A 9 9.59 -3.93 11.57
C MET A 9 8.19 -4.11 12.16
N MET A 10 7.28 -4.73 11.42
CA MET A 10 5.92 -5.00 11.91
C MET A 10 5.92 -5.94 13.12
N ASN A 11 6.70 -7.03 13.06
CA ASN A 11 6.81 -7.95 14.18
C ASN A 11 7.37 -7.26 15.43
N ASN A 12 8.36 -6.38 15.29
CA ASN A 12 8.91 -5.63 16.42
C ASN A 12 7.84 -4.72 17.05
N LEU A 13 7.04 -4.04 16.21
CA LEU A 13 5.95 -3.18 16.71
C LEU A 13 4.83 -4.00 17.37
N PHE A 14 4.43 -5.12 16.78
CA PHE A 14 3.44 -6.02 17.37
C PHE A 14 3.90 -6.61 18.72
N ASN A 15 5.17 -7.00 18.83
CA ASN A 15 5.70 -7.50 20.09
C ASN A 15 5.79 -6.43 21.18
N ALA A 16 6.00 -5.18 20.80
CA ALA A 16 6.12 -4.08 21.75
C ALA A 16 4.76 -3.52 22.20
N TYR A 17 3.81 -3.39 21.27
CA TYR A 17 2.57 -2.65 21.51
C TYR A 17 1.30 -3.43 21.14
N GLY A 18 1.41 -4.53 20.37
CA GLY A 18 0.26 -5.32 19.96
C GLY A 18 -0.35 -6.15 21.08
N SER A 19 -1.66 -6.28 21.09
CA SER A 19 -2.37 -7.16 22.02
C SER A 19 -2.37 -8.60 21.50
N LYS A 20 -2.16 -9.57 22.38
CA LYS A 20 -2.22 -10.99 22.02
C LYS A 20 -3.65 -11.50 22.06
N LEU A 21 -4.05 -12.18 20.99
CA LEU A 21 -5.35 -12.83 20.85
C LEU A 21 -5.16 -14.32 20.60
N LYS A 22 -6.00 -15.15 21.21
CA LYS A 22 -6.07 -16.58 20.90
C LYS A 22 -7.29 -16.84 20.05
N PHE A 23 -7.09 -17.39 18.85
CA PHE A 23 -8.14 -17.75 17.93
C PHE A 23 -7.77 -19.08 17.23
N ASP A 24 -8.69 -20.04 17.21
CA ASP A 24 -8.53 -21.35 16.56
C ASP A 24 -7.21 -22.02 16.93
N GLY A 25 -6.87 -22.07 18.23
CA GLY A 25 -5.62 -22.65 18.74
C GLY A 25 -4.33 -21.92 18.39
N LYS A 26 -4.43 -20.76 17.72
CA LYS A 26 -3.29 -19.93 17.32
C LYS A 26 -3.22 -18.66 18.14
N GLU A 27 -2.00 -18.22 18.46
CA GLU A 27 -1.73 -16.89 19.02
C GLU A 27 -1.56 -15.90 17.87
N LEU A 28 -2.36 -14.85 17.88
CA LEU A 28 -2.35 -13.77 16.90
C LEU A 28 -2.09 -12.44 17.61
N PHE A 29 -1.63 -11.44 16.85
CA PHE A 29 -1.47 -10.08 17.35
C PHE A 29 -2.53 -9.17 16.72
N ALA A 30 -3.23 -8.41 17.57
CA ALA A 30 -3.99 -7.25 17.11
C ALA A 30 -3.09 -6.02 17.04
N TYR A 31 -3.49 -5.05 16.24
CA TYR A 31 -2.86 -3.74 16.23
C TYR A 31 -3.07 -3.05 17.60
N TRP A 32 -2.12 -2.20 17.95
CA TRP A 32 -2.24 -1.25 19.06
C TRP A 32 -3.20 -0.12 18.72
N ASN A 33 -3.78 0.50 19.73
CA ASN A 33 -4.53 1.74 19.55
C ASN A 33 -3.58 2.93 19.42
N PRO A 34 -3.98 4.03 18.79
CA PRO A 34 -3.14 5.23 18.71
C PRO A 34 -2.65 5.72 20.07
N GLU A 35 -3.50 5.60 21.09
CA GLU A 35 -3.23 6.02 22.47
C GLU A 35 -2.15 5.17 23.15
N ASP A 36 -1.95 3.93 22.73
CA ASP A 36 -0.90 3.04 23.26
C ASP A 36 0.52 3.56 22.95
N LEU A 37 0.64 4.48 21.99
CA LEU A 37 1.87 5.19 21.65
C LEU A 37 1.96 6.58 22.29
N ASP A 38 1.00 6.98 23.11
CA ASP A 38 1.07 8.24 23.83
C ASP A 38 2.22 8.18 24.85
N GLY A 39 3.05 9.21 24.86
CA GLY A 39 4.26 9.23 25.69
C GLY A 39 5.46 8.44 25.16
N VAL A 40 5.29 7.59 24.15
CA VAL A 40 6.40 6.85 23.52
C VAL A 40 7.28 7.81 22.72
N SER A 41 8.58 7.83 23.01
CA SER A 41 9.54 8.70 22.32
C SER A 41 9.87 8.19 20.90
N GLU A 42 10.37 9.09 20.06
CA GLU A 42 10.88 8.71 18.73
C GLU A 42 12.07 7.75 18.84
N GLU A 43 12.90 7.91 19.87
CA GLU A 43 14.06 7.08 20.17
C GLU A 43 13.65 5.63 20.51
N GLU A 44 12.64 5.45 21.35
CA GLU A 44 12.08 4.13 21.67
C GLU A 44 11.53 3.45 20.41
N LEU A 45 10.78 4.16 19.58
CA LEU A 45 10.33 3.62 18.30
C LEU A 45 11.50 3.27 17.37
N ARG A 46 12.56 4.08 17.32
CA ARG A 46 13.78 3.79 16.54
C ARG A 46 14.48 2.53 17.02
N ALA A 47 14.51 2.27 18.33
CA ALA A 47 15.07 1.06 18.92
C ALA A 47 14.38 -0.20 18.40
N LEU A 48 13.11 -0.13 17.99
CA LEU A 48 12.38 -1.21 17.32
C LEU A 48 12.77 -1.41 15.85
N LYS A 49 13.86 -0.79 15.40
CA LYS A 49 14.43 -0.92 14.04
C LYS A 49 13.50 -0.43 12.91
N VAL A 50 12.55 0.44 13.20
CA VAL A 50 11.67 1.06 12.20
C VAL A 50 12.35 2.20 11.41
N GLY A 51 13.51 2.66 11.90
CA GLY A 51 14.35 3.69 11.27
C GLY A 51 13.65 5.05 11.21
N TYR A 52 13.74 5.75 10.07
CA TYR A 52 13.12 7.07 9.89
C TYR A 52 11.59 7.06 10.02
N ARG A 53 10.96 5.89 9.98
CA ARG A 53 9.50 5.76 10.14
C ARG A 53 9.04 6.01 11.58
N ALA A 54 9.94 5.98 12.54
CA ALA A 54 9.63 6.29 13.95
C ALA A 54 8.88 7.62 14.07
N LYS A 55 9.42 8.68 13.48
CA LYS A 55 8.80 10.00 13.47
C LYS A 55 7.41 10.00 12.82
N MET A 56 7.25 9.26 11.71
CA MET A 56 5.95 9.16 11.04
C MET A 56 4.93 8.40 11.89
N ILE A 57 5.32 7.25 12.46
CA ILE A 57 4.46 6.44 13.33
C ILE A 57 3.99 7.28 14.51
N LYS A 58 4.92 7.94 15.22
CA LYS A 58 4.60 8.80 16.36
C LYS A 58 3.59 9.90 15.98
N ARG A 59 3.91 10.71 14.98
CA ARG A 59 3.06 11.84 14.59
C ARG A 59 1.69 11.43 14.07
N VAL A 60 1.60 10.32 13.35
CA VAL A 60 0.32 9.81 12.87
C VAL A 60 -0.51 9.28 14.05
N SER A 61 0.10 8.54 15.00
CA SER A 61 -0.60 8.09 16.20
C SER A 61 -1.09 9.27 17.06
N GLU A 62 -0.26 10.29 17.25
CA GLU A 62 -0.67 11.52 17.96
C GLU A 62 -1.87 12.20 17.30
N ALA A 63 -1.90 12.29 15.96
CA ALA A 63 -3.01 12.91 15.25
C ALA A 63 -4.33 12.13 15.44
N PHE A 64 -4.27 10.80 15.49
CA PHE A 64 -5.44 9.96 15.80
C PHE A 64 -5.85 10.05 17.28
N ALA A 65 -4.91 9.95 18.20
CA ALA A 65 -5.16 10.05 19.65
C ALA A 65 -5.77 11.41 20.05
N LYS A 66 -5.35 12.48 19.39
CA LYS A 66 -5.91 13.84 19.59
C LYS A 66 -7.17 14.12 18.80
N HIS A 67 -7.71 13.14 18.07
CA HIS A 67 -8.87 13.31 17.18
C HIS A 67 -8.71 14.41 16.12
N GLU A 68 -7.47 14.74 15.72
CA GLU A 68 -7.18 15.67 14.62
C GLU A 68 -7.62 15.07 13.28
N ILE A 69 -7.69 13.74 13.21
CA ILE A 69 -8.23 12.98 12.10
C ILE A 69 -9.25 11.96 12.59
N ASP A 70 -10.35 11.83 11.85
CA ASP A 70 -11.45 10.90 12.15
C ASP A 70 -11.68 9.98 10.96
N GLU A 71 -11.43 8.68 11.14
CA GLU A 71 -11.63 7.67 10.10
C GLU A 71 -13.07 7.63 9.61
N TRP A 72 -14.05 7.74 10.48
CA TRP A 72 -15.47 7.67 10.13
C TRP A 72 -15.89 8.88 9.30
N LYS A 73 -15.33 10.05 9.60
CA LYS A 73 -15.50 11.25 8.78
C LYS A 73 -14.87 11.05 7.39
N LEU A 74 -13.64 10.53 7.32
CA LEU A 74 -12.97 10.23 6.05
C LEU A 74 -13.79 9.27 5.19
N ARG A 75 -14.42 8.27 5.78
CA ARG A 75 -15.28 7.30 5.06
C ARG A 75 -16.53 7.94 4.44
N LYS A 76 -17.03 9.02 5.01
CA LYS A 76 -18.23 9.75 4.54
C LYS A 76 -17.89 10.85 3.51
N MET A 77 -16.66 11.33 3.47
CA MET A 77 -16.21 12.36 2.53
C MET A 77 -16.09 11.80 1.11
N ASN A 78 -16.12 12.66 0.10
CA ASN A 78 -15.77 12.27 -1.26
C ASN A 78 -14.27 11.94 -1.38
N THR A 79 -13.90 11.27 -2.46
CA THR A 79 -12.54 10.74 -2.65
C THR A 79 -11.46 11.82 -2.66
N GLU A 80 -11.71 12.95 -3.32
CA GLU A 80 -10.73 14.03 -3.46
C GLU A 80 -10.49 14.75 -2.13
N ASP A 81 -11.55 15.06 -1.40
CA ASP A 81 -11.42 15.69 -0.09
C ASP A 81 -10.79 14.74 0.94
N THR A 82 -11.14 13.46 0.90
CA THR A 82 -10.48 12.44 1.71
C THR A 82 -8.98 12.40 1.41
N ARG A 83 -8.59 12.47 0.14
CA ARG A 83 -7.19 12.51 -0.28
C ARG A 83 -6.46 13.71 0.31
N LYS A 84 -7.08 14.90 0.24
CA LYS A 84 -6.51 16.14 0.82
C LYS A 84 -6.32 16.01 2.33
N GLU A 85 -7.31 15.48 3.05
CA GLU A 85 -7.20 15.27 4.50
C GLU A 85 -6.10 14.28 4.86
N LEU A 86 -6.01 13.13 4.16
CA LEU A 86 -4.94 12.16 4.37
C LEU A 86 -3.55 12.77 4.15
N MET A 87 -3.40 13.65 3.17
CA MET A 87 -2.13 14.30 2.85
C MET A 87 -1.69 15.36 3.87
N LYS A 88 -2.54 15.75 4.81
CA LYS A 88 -2.16 16.59 5.96
C LYS A 88 -1.36 15.79 6.99
N LEU A 89 -1.52 14.46 7.01
CA LEU A 89 -0.79 13.60 7.94
C LEU A 89 0.71 13.57 7.60
N TYR A 90 1.53 13.65 8.61
CA TYR A 90 2.98 13.64 8.45
C TYR A 90 3.47 12.38 7.75
N GLY A 91 4.19 12.55 6.65
CA GLY A 91 4.74 11.45 5.86
C GLY A 91 3.77 10.79 4.88
N VAL A 92 2.52 11.27 4.80
CA VAL A 92 1.54 10.81 3.82
C VAL A 92 1.62 11.68 2.57
N GLY A 93 2.30 11.16 1.54
CA GLY A 93 2.32 11.75 0.20
C GLY A 93 1.23 11.18 -0.71
N PRO A 94 1.15 11.64 -1.98
CA PRO A 94 0.13 11.20 -2.94
C PRO A 94 0.04 9.68 -3.12
N ALA A 95 1.18 9.00 -3.19
CA ALA A 95 1.25 7.54 -3.34
C ALA A 95 0.70 6.81 -2.10
N THR A 96 1.05 7.27 -0.89
CA THR A 96 0.55 6.69 0.35
C THR A 96 -0.94 6.94 0.50
N ALA A 97 -1.41 8.15 0.22
CA ALA A 97 -2.83 8.49 0.22
C ALA A 97 -3.63 7.60 -0.74
N GLN A 98 -3.11 7.33 -1.94
CA GLN A 98 -3.75 6.42 -2.89
C GLN A 98 -3.86 4.98 -2.35
N ILE A 99 -2.82 4.47 -1.68
CA ILE A 99 -2.84 3.14 -1.05
C ILE A 99 -3.90 3.09 0.06
N ILE A 100 -3.98 4.12 0.90
CA ILE A 100 -4.98 4.20 1.96
C ILE A 100 -6.39 4.25 1.36
N LEU A 101 -6.61 5.11 0.38
CA LEU A 101 -7.90 5.26 -0.28
C LEU A 101 -8.37 3.95 -0.92
N SER A 102 -7.53 3.26 -1.68
CA SER A 102 -7.92 2.03 -2.37
C SER A 102 -7.94 0.80 -1.46
N GLY A 103 -6.92 0.62 -0.61
CA GLY A 103 -6.74 -0.58 0.20
C GLY A 103 -7.58 -0.58 1.48
N TYR A 104 -7.71 0.56 2.15
CA TYR A 104 -8.39 0.65 3.45
C TYR A 104 -9.77 1.30 3.36
N LEU A 105 -9.90 2.39 2.62
CA LEU A 105 -11.18 3.09 2.45
C LEU A 105 -12.01 2.56 1.28
N ARG A 106 -11.49 1.60 0.53
CA ARG A 106 -12.16 0.92 -0.60
C ARG A 106 -12.68 1.86 -1.68
N ARG A 107 -11.93 2.95 -1.96
CA ARG A 107 -12.21 3.89 -3.03
C ARG A 107 -11.66 3.33 -4.36
N TYR A 108 -12.42 2.48 -5.00
CA TYR A 108 -12.01 1.76 -6.21
C TYR A 108 -12.13 2.56 -7.50
N ASP A 109 -12.66 3.75 -7.43
CA ASP A 109 -12.75 4.72 -8.51
C ASP A 109 -11.46 5.50 -8.76
N ILE A 110 -10.43 5.31 -7.92
CA ILE A 110 -9.15 5.99 -8.05
C ILE A 110 -8.29 5.28 -9.08
N PHE A 111 -8.00 5.98 -10.16
CA PHE A 111 -7.06 5.55 -11.18
C PHE A 111 -6.37 6.78 -11.78
N ASP A 112 -5.07 6.91 -11.54
CA ASP A 112 -4.26 8.01 -12.06
C ASP A 112 -2.90 7.46 -12.51
N LEU A 113 -2.54 7.75 -13.75
CA LEU A 113 -1.26 7.37 -14.36
C LEU A 113 -0.30 8.55 -14.53
N LYS A 114 -0.67 9.76 -14.11
CA LYS A 114 0.21 10.93 -14.26
C LYS A 114 1.50 10.73 -13.48
N GLY A 115 2.63 10.87 -14.20
CA GLY A 115 3.95 10.64 -13.62
C GLY A 115 4.32 9.17 -13.35
N ARG A 116 3.48 8.22 -13.76
CA ARG A 116 3.67 6.78 -13.53
C ARG A 116 4.04 6.04 -14.82
N LEU A 117 5.12 6.48 -15.45
CA LEU A 117 5.58 5.97 -16.76
C LEU A 117 5.76 4.45 -16.79
N TRP A 118 6.21 3.89 -15.71
CA TRP A 118 6.41 2.44 -15.57
C TRP A 118 5.10 1.64 -15.67
N GLU A 119 4.08 2.06 -14.91
CA GLU A 119 2.75 1.44 -14.97
C GLU A 119 2.07 1.67 -16.32
N GLN A 120 2.25 2.87 -16.88
CA GLN A 120 1.76 3.22 -18.21
C GLN A 120 2.33 2.28 -19.28
N LYS A 121 3.62 1.99 -19.27
CA LYS A 121 4.26 1.05 -20.21
C LYS A 121 3.70 -0.37 -20.08
N ILE A 122 3.53 -0.86 -18.84
CA ILE A 122 2.97 -2.19 -18.58
C ILE A 122 1.55 -2.29 -19.11
N LEU A 123 0.69 -1.31 -18.78
CA LEU A 123 -0.69 -1.29 -19.29
C LEU A 123 -0.76 -1.15 -20.81
N SER A 124 0.11 -0.36 -21.41
CA SER A 124 0.20 -0.24 -22.86
C SER A 124 0.44 -1.59 -23.53
N ARG A 125 1.33 -2.40 -22.95
CA ARG A 125 1.63 -3.74 -23.46
C ARG A 125 0.46 -4.71 -23.27
N ILE A 126 -0.12 -4.70 -22.07
CA ILE A 126 -1.18 -5.66 -21.72
C ILE A 126 -2.48 -5.37 -22.49
N MET A 127 -2.88 -4.10 -22.55
CA MET A 127 -4.20 -3.71 -23.06
C MET A 127 -4.20 -3.43 -24.56
N PHE A 128 -3.09 -2.92 -25.10
CA PHE A 128 -3.03 -2.41 -26.48
C PHE A 128 -1.98 -3.15 -27.33
N GLY A 129 -1.15 -4.02 -26.76
CA GLY A 129 -0.02 -4.66 -27.46
C GLY A 129 1.09 -3.67 -27.89
N LYS A 130 1.01 -2.41 -27.48
CA LYS A 130 1.92 -1.33 -27.88
C LYS A 130 3.01 -1.09 -26.82
N LYS A 131 4.15 -0.52 -27.22
CA LYS A 131 5.23 -0.18 -26.28
C LYS A 131 4.81 0.92 -25.32
N LEU A 132 4.12 1.92 -25.82
CA LEU A 132 3.64 3.06 -25.04
C LEU A 132 2.39 3.64 -25.68
N VAL A 133 1.38 3.87 -24.86
CA VAL A 133 0.12 4.55 -25.16
C VAL A 133 0.00 5.70 -24.19
N SER A 134 -0.67 6.79 -24.54
CA SER A 134 -0.83 7.94 -23.65
C SER A 134 -1.56 7.57 -22.36
N ALA A 135 -1.26 8.27 -21.26
CA ALA A 135 -1.94 8.06 -19.98
C ALA A 135 -3.45 8.34 -20.10
N ASP A 136 -3.82 9.32 -20.91
CA ASP A 136 -5.21 9.72 -21.13
C ASP A 136 -5.97 8.61 -21.89
N GLU A 137 -5.41 8.06 -22.97
CA GLU A 137 -6.01 6.96 -23.73
C GLU A 137 -6.21 5.70 -22.85
N ILE A 138 -5.22 5.36 -22.00
CA ILE A 138 -5.36 4.25 -21.06
C ILE A 138 -6.45 4.55 -20.04
N THR A 139 -6.49 5.79 -19.52
CA THR A 139 -7.49 6.20 -18.53
C THR A 139 -8.90 6.15 -19.10
N GLU A 140 -9.07 6.60 -20.34
CA GLU A 140 -10.35 6.53 -21.06
C GLU A 140 -10.81 5.07 -21.22
N GLU A 141 -9.91 4.19 -21.67
CA GLU A 141 -10.22 2.77 -21.82
C GLU A 141 -10.56 2.10 -20.46
N PHE A 142 -9.87 2.46 -19.38
CA PHE A 142 -10.22 1.99 -18.03
C PHE A 142 -11.59 2.49 -17.58
N ASN A 143 -11.92 3.76 -17.85
CA ASN A 143 -13.23 4.32 -17.55
C ASN A 143 -14.32 3.60 -18.30
N LYS A 144 -14.12 3.32 -19.60
CA LYS A 144 -15.07 2.61 -20.45
C LYS A 144 -15.31 1.17 -20.00
N ARG A 145 -14.24 0.42 -19.68
CA ARG A 145 -14.35 -1.00 -19.33
C ARG A 145 -14.78 -1.22 -17.88
N TYR A 146 -14.28 -0.42 -16.95
CA TYR A 146 -14.39 -0.74 -15.52
C TYR A 146 -15.15 0.30 -14.70
N GLY A 147 -15.43 1.49 -15.26
CA GLY A 147 -16.17 2.54 -14.58
C GLY A 147 -15.64 2.83 -13.16
N ARG A 148 -16.53 2.73 -12.16
CA ARG A 148 -16.18 2.94 -10.75
C ARG A 148 -15.19 1.93 -10.17
N TRP A 149 -14.94 0.81 -10.85
CA TRP A 149 -14.06 -0.26 -10.41
C TRP A 149 -12.65 -0.19 -11.01
N ARG A 150 -12.33 0.90 -11.74
CA ARG A 150 -11.07 1.05 -12.49
C ARG A 150 -9.81 0.89 -11.63
N GLY A 151 -9.80 1.40 -10.39
CA GLY A 151 -8.67 1.24 -9.47
C GLY A 151 -8.49 -0.21 -9.01
N LEU A 152 -9.60 -0.92 -8.76
CA LEU A 152 -9.57 -2.33 -8.42
C LEU A 152 -9.11 -3.17 -9.61
N ALA A 153 -9.62 -2.89 -10.81
CA ALA A 153 -9.19 -3.55 -12.05
C ALA A 153 -7.68 -3.36 -12.28
N PHE A 154 -7.17 -2.14 -12.08
CA PHE A 154 -5.74 -1.87 -12.12
C PHE A 154 -4.95 -2.76 -11.16
N HIS A 155 -5.38 -2.85 -9.91
CA HIS A 155 -4.74 -3.70 -8.91
C HIS A 155 -4.69 -5.16 -9.33
N TYR A 156 -5.82 -5.72 -9.81
CA TYR A 156 -5.88 -7.12 -10.24
C TYR A 156 -5.06 -7.38 -11.50
N ILE A 157 -5.09 -6.50 -12.50
CA ILE A 157 -4.29 -6.64 -13.72
C ILE A 157 -2.80 -6.69 -13.38
N PHE A 158 -2.34 -5.80 -12.50
CA PHE A 158 -0.95 -5.79 -12.07
C PHE A 158 -0.60 -7.05 -11.27
N THR A 159 -1.40 -7.40 -10.29
CA THR A 159 -1.17 -8.58 -9.44
C THR A 159 -1.11 -9.85 -10.29
N ASP A 160 -2.08 -10.07 -11.18
CA ASP A 160 -2.10 -11.21 -12.10
C ASP A 160 -0.87 -11.24 -13.02
N THR A 161 -0.49 -10.08 -13.58
CA THR A 161 0.67 -9.97 -14.45
C THR A 161 1.96 -10.38 -13.73
N PHE A 162 2.14 -9.95 -12.48
CA PHE A 162 3.31 -10.30 -11.68
C PHE A 162 3.30 -11.79 -11.26
N TRP A 163 2.16 -12.34 -10.89
CA TRP A 163 2.04 -13.75 -10.58
C TRP A 163 2.35 -14.62 -11.79
N ARG A 164 1.79 -14.31 -12.96
CA ARG A 164 2.11 -15.00 -14.23
C ARG A 164 3.58 -14.92 -14.58
N HIS A 165 4.18 -13.74 -14.41
CA HIS A 165 5.62 -13.56 -14.65
C HIS A 165 6.49 -14.40 -13.72
N ARG A 166 6.05 -14.61 -12.50
CA ARG A 166 6.71 -15.47 -11.51
C ARG A 166 6.60 -16.95 -11.88
N GLU A 167 5.45 -17.39 -12.36
CA GLU A 167 5.22 -18.77 -12.79
C GLU A 167 5.91 -19.05 -14.12
N LYS A 168 5.73 -18.19 -15.09
CA LYS A 168 6.32 -18.27 -16.40
C LYS A 168 6.85 -16.90 -16.81
N ARG A 169 8.19 -16.81 -16.89
CA ARG A 169 8.89 -15.58 -17.24
C ARG A 169 8.30 -14.90 -18.48
N ILE A 170 7.96 -13.62 -18.36
CA ILE A 170 7.49 -12.74 -19.43
C ILE A 170 8.66 -11.85 -19.87
N PRO A 171 9.32 -12.09 -21.01
CA PRO A 171 10.61 -11.47 -21.36
C PRO A 171 10.57 -9.95 -21.47
N TRP A 172 9.46 -9.37 -21.95
CA TRP A 172 9.34 -7.92 -22.07
C TRP A 172 9.17 -7.24 -20.68
N LEU A 173 8.56 -7.95 -19.73
CA LEU A 173 8.34 -7.41 -18.38
C LEU A 173 9.65 -7.30 -17.60
N ASP A 174 10.61 -8.18 -17.82
CA ASP A 174 11.97 -8.11 -17.23
C ASP A 174 12.70 -6.80 -17.56
N LYS A 175 12.43 -6.24 -18.74
CA LYS A 175 13.03 -4.98 -19.17
C LYS A 175 12.42 -3.75 -18.51
N GLU A 176 11.15 -3.86 -18.15
CA GLU A 176 10.39 -2.76 -17.51
C GLU A 176 10.50 -2.81 -15.99
N ILE A 177 10.68 -3.99 -15.39
CA ILE A 177 10.80 -4.17 -13.95
C ILE A 177 12.26 -4.39 -13.57
N ARG A 178 12.82 -3.54 -12.73
CA ARG A 178 14.08 -3.86 -12.02
C ARG A 178 13.79 -4.94 -10.98
N MET A 179 13.91 -6.20 -11.38
CA MET A 179 13.45 -7.41 -10.67
C MET A 179 14.14 -7.72 -9.33
N GLN A 180 14.97 -6.86 -8.76
CA GLN A 180 15.53 -7.09 -7.43
C GLN A 180 14.49 -7.18 -6.32
N VAL A 181 13.29 -6.62 -6.55
CA VAL A 181 12.20 -6.62 -5.57
C VAL A 181 11.49 -7.98 -5.46
N PHE A 182 11.50 -8.80 -6.52
CA PHE A 182 10.74 -10.06 -6.59
C PHE A 182 11.59 -11.32 -6.55
N LYS A 183 12.91 -11.22 -6.50
CA LYS A 183 13.82 -12.38 -6.43
C LYS A 183 13.90 -13.03 -5.05
N ASP A 184 13.28 -12.44 -4.03
CA ASP A 184 13.30 -13.00 -2.68
C ASP A 184 12.29 -14.14 -2.56
N SER A 185 12.80 -15.39 -2.67
CA SER A 185 12.06 -16.64 -2.49
C SER A 185 11.41 -16.77 -1.10
N THR A 186 11.65 -15.86 -0.19
CA THR A 186 11.11 -15.84 1.17
C THR A 186 9.61 -15.56 1.25
N LEU A 187 8.98 -14.95 0.23
CA LEU A 187 7.52 -14.77 0.18
C LEU A 187 6.75 -16.09 0.02
N THR A 188 7.39 -17.13 -0.54
CA THR A 188 6.75 -18.44 -0.76
C THR A 188 6.48 -19.16 0.54
N ASN A 189 7.31 -18.95 1.57
CA ASN A 189 7.23 -19.66 2.84
C ASN A 189 6.32 -19.00 3.87
N VAL A 190 5.94 -17.72 3.65
CA VAL A 190 5.03 -16.99 4.56
C VAL A 190 3.55 -17.23 4.21
N ILE A 191 3.26 -17.54 2.94
CA ILE A 191 1.86 -17.75 2.46
C ILE A 191 1.47 -19.24 2.54
N ARG A 192 2.44 -20.16 2.67
CA ARG A 192 2.20 -21.61 2.74
C ARG A 192 2.25 -22.20 4.16
N LYS A 193 2.42 -21.40 5.19
CA LYS A 193 2.23 -21.77 6.59
C LYS A 193 1.03 -21.04 7.15
#